data_3936a8ced5a6283acbd1c28315bcddcf
#
_entry.id   3936a8ced5a6283acbd1c28315bcddcf
#
_cell.length_a   1.000
_cell.length_b   1.000
_cell.length_c   1.000
_cell.angle_alpha   90.00
_cell.angle_beta   90.00
_cell.angle_gamma   90.00
#
_symmetry.space_group_name_H-M   'P 1'
#
loop_
_entity.id
_entity.type
_entity.pdbx_description
1 polymer ?
#
loop_
_entity_poly.entity_id
_entity_poly.type
_entity_poly.pdbx_seq_one_letter_code
_entity_poly.pdbx_strand_id
1 'polypeptide(L)'
;MRFLVLSDVHSSNRTIAWANRLAKEYGADAFIVLGDIVNFSPADWAEEFLNSLDLPAYAVPGNCDPPAVLPYIDRAATSLHERKAEVGGITFIGLGGSNPTIFDTPFELEEDEISRKLEPLMEQNAVMILHCPPYGYLDKVMGDKHVGSTAILEMVRQYRPRAVLSGHIHEDRGVIREDGTLFMNPGAAKDGHSALLDIGSEINGVLLDKVVE
;
A
#
# COMPACT_ATOMS: atom_id res chain seq x y z
N MET A 1 7.95 12.01 -10.68
CA MET A 1 6.58 11.47 -10.76
C MET A 1 5.89 11.68 -9.43
N ARG A 2 4.61 11.99 -9.47
CA ARG A 2 3.77 12.17 -8.29
C ARG A 2 2.67 11.13 -8.24
N PHE A 3 2.49 10.51 -7.10
CA PHE A 3 1.47 9.48 -6.88
C PHE A 3 0.50 9.92 -5.79
N LEU A 4 -0.81 9.70 -6.03
CA LEU A 4 -1.78 9.71 -4.94
C LEU A 4 -1.85 8.30 -4.34
N VAL A 5 -1.54 8.21 -3.03
CA VAL A 5 -1.44 6.94 -2.31
C VAL A 5 -2.71 6.74 -1.49
N LEU A 6 -3.36 5.60 -1.71
CA LEU A 6 -4.58 5.15 -1.04
C LEU A 6 -4.33 3.80 -0.37
N SER A 7 -5.00 3.53 0.73
CA SER A 7 -5.06 2.23 1.39
C SER A 7 -6.42 2.04 2.03
N ASP A 8 -6.81 0.81 2.30
CA ASP A 8 -7.96 0.50 3.15
C ASP A 8 -9.26 1.18 2.64
N VAL A 9 -9.58 0.90 1.38
CA VAL A 9 -10.76 1.42 0.67
C VAL A 9 -12.04 0.76 1.17
N HIS A 10 -11.98 -0.55 1.48
CA HIS A 10 -13.06 -1.35 2.06
C HIS A 10 -14.41 -1.14 1.37
N SER A 11 -14.44 -1.25 0.05
CA SER A 11 -15.65 -1.11 -0.78
C SER A 11 -16.37 0.24 -0.63
N SER A 12 -15.64 1.32 -0.32
CA SER A 12 -16.19 2.66 -0.15
C SER A 12 -16.38 3.37 -1.49
N ASN A 13 -17.60 3.46 -1.99
CA ASN A 13 -17.92 4.20 -3.21
C ASN A 13 -17.60 5.71 -3.11
N ARG A 14 -17.57 6.27 -1.90
CA ARG A 14 -17.21 7.68 -1.69
C ARG A 14 -15.75 7.97 -2.06
N THR A 15 -14.87 6.97 -1.86
CA THR A 15 -13.43 7.10 -2.15
C THR A 15 -13.18 7.46 -3.60
N ILE A 16 -13.95 6.92 -4.54
CA ILE A 16 -13.77 7.15 -5.99
C ILE A 16 -13.83 8.65 -6.34
N ALA A 17 -14.89 9.31 -5.88
CA ALA A 17 -15.13 10.71 -6.26
C ALA A 17 -14.06 11.65 -5.71
N TRP A 18 -13.71 11.54 -4.43
CA TRP A 18 -12.72 12.43 -3.85
C TRP A 18 -11.28 12.06 -4.27
N ALA A 19 -10.97 10.79 -4.53
CA ALA A 19 -9.65 10.38 -4.97
C ALA A 19 -9.32 10.98 -6.34
N ASN A 20 -10.22 10.89 -7.32
CA ASN A 20 -10.04 11.49 -8.64
C ASN A 20 -9.92 13.02 -8.56
N ARG A 21 -10.74 13.67 -7.71
CA ARG A 21 -10.64 15.11 -7.46
C ARG A 21 -9.26 15.50 -6.91
N LEU A 22 -8.76 14.80 -5.87
CA LEU A 22 -7.45 15.07 -5.30
C LEU A 22 -6.32 14.77 -6.29
N ALA A 23 -6.38 13.67 -7.04
CA ALA A 23 -5.39 13.36 -8.05
C ALA A 23 -5.24 14.48 -9.07
N LYS A 24 -6.36 15.04 -9.53
CA LYS A 24 -6.38 16.19 -10.43
C LYS A 24 -5.88 17.48 -9.75
N GLU A 25 -6.32 17.75 -8.54
CA GLU A 25 -5.96 18.96 -7.77
C GLU A 25 -4.46 19.04 -7.52
N TYR A 26 -3.86 17.93 -7.12
CA TYR A 26 -2.44 17.85 -6.80
C TYR A 26 -1.55 17.48 -8.00
N GLY A 27 -2.14 17.24 -9.17
CA GLY A 27 -1.40 16.89 -10.39
C GLY A 27 -0.68 15.55 -10.25
N ALA A 28 -1.37 14.53 -9.74
CA ALA A 28 -0.82 13.18 -9.68
C ALA A 28 -0.66 12.58 -11.09
N ASP A 29 0.38 11.77 -11.28
CA ASP A 29 0.62 11.04 -12.53
C ASP A 29 -0.04 9.65 -12.50
N ALA A 30 -0.22 9.07 -11.31
CA ALA A 30 -0.80 7.75 -11.11
C ALA A 30 -1.27 7.56 -9.66
N PHE A 31 -2.00 6.47 -9.42
CA PHE A 31 -2.37 6.01 -8.08
C PHE A 31 -1.45 4.88 -7.61
N ILE A 32 -1.26 4.80 -6.28
CA ILE A 32 -0.77 3.61 -5.59
C ILE A 32 -1.87 3.17 -4.62
N VAL A 33 -2.29 1.90 -4.69
CA VAL A 33 -3.34 1.33 -3.83
C VAL A 33 -2.73 0.20 -3.00
N LEU A 34 -2.67 0.41 -1.68
CA LEU A 34 -1.94 -0.44 -0.74
C LEU A 34 -2.80 -1.56 -0.14
N GLY A 35 -3.88 -1.96 -0.82
CA GLY A 35 -4.70 -3.10 -0.40
C GLY A 35 -5.93 -2.73 0.41
N ASP A 36 -6.61 -3.78 0.89
CA ASP A 36 -7.95 -3.72 1.49
C ASP A 36 -8.91 -2.92 0.59
N ILE A 37 -8.88 -3.30 -0.70
CA ILE A 37 -9.72 -2.69 -1.73
C ILE A 37 -11.17 -3.06 -1.46
N VAL A 38 -11.44 -4.36 -1.25
CA VAL A 38 -12.76 -4.86 -0.87
C VAL A 38 -12.84 -5.11 0.65
N ASN A 39 -14.04 -5.38 1.13
CA ASN A 39 -14.28 -5.77 2.51
C ASN A 39 -14.83 -7.20 2.52
N PHE A 40 -13.94 -8.19 2.40
CA PHE A 40 -14.16 -9.64 2.27
C PHE A 40 -14.82 -10.08 0.96
N SER A 41 -15.80 -9.39 0.46
CA SER A 41 -16.48 -9.64 -0.83
C SER A 41 -17.43 -8.49 -1.20
N PRO A 42 -17.90 -8.39 -2.47
CA PRO A 42 -17.51 -9.22 -3.62
C PRO A 42 -16.13 -8.82 -4.19
N ALA A 43 -15.36 -9.80 -4.68
CA ALA A 43 -14.00 -9.57 -5.19
C ALA A 43 -13.96 -8.75 -6.49
N ASP A 44 -15.00 -8.85 -7.33
CA ASP A 44 -15.12 -8.10 -8.59
C ASP A 44 -15.26 -6.59 -8.41
N TRP A 45 -15.70 -6.15 -7.22
CA TRP A 45 -15.75 -4.73 -6.89
C TRP A 45 -14.37 -4.05 -6.99
N ALA A 46 -13.28 -4.82 -6.78
CA ALA A 46 -11.92 -4.30 -6.95
C ALA A 46 -11.66 -3.83 -8.40
N GLU A 47 -12.15 -4.57 -9.40
CA GLU A 47 -12.06 -4.17 -10.81
C GLU A 47 -12.87 -2.91 -11.09
N GLU A 48 -14.10 -2.83 -10.55
CA GLU A 48 -14.96 -1.65 -10.69
C GLU A 48 -14.30 -0.41 -10.08
N PHE A 49 -13.76 -0.53 -8.86
CA PHE A 49 -13.04 0.54 -8.18
C PHE A 49 -11.82 1.01 -8.99
N LEU A 50 -10.93 0.09 -9.36
CA LEU A 50 -9.69 0.43 -10.07
C LEU A 50 -9.95 1.03 -11.45
N ASN A 51 -10.96 0.54 -12.18
CA ASN A 51 -11.37 1.11 -13.47
C ASN A 51 -12.05 2.48 -13.35
N SER A 52 -12.54 2.84 -12.16
CA SER A 52 -13.14 4.15 -11.90
C SER A 52 -12.13 5.25 -11.59
N LEU A 53 -10.86 4.89 -11.40
CA LEU A 53 -9.78 5.85 -11.22
C LEU A 53 -9.38 6.47 -12.56
N ASP A 54 -9.29 7.80 -12.62
CA ASP A 54 -9.00 8.54 -13.85
C ASP A 54 -7.55 8.40 -14.35
N LEU A 55 -6.67 7.84 -13.55
CA LEU A 55 -5.23 7.67 -13.85
C LEU A 55 -4.82 6.21 -13.66
N PRO A 56 -3.69 5.78 -14.26
CA PRO A 56 -3.14 4.44 -14.03
C PRO A 56 -2.93 4.15 -12.54
N ALA A 57 -3.17 2.91 -12.13
CA ALA A 57 -2.98 2.47 -10.75
C ALA A 57 -1.97 1.32 -10.65
N TYR A 58 -1.16 1.35 -9.59
CA TYR A 58 -0.31 0.27 -9.12
C TYR A 58 -0.90 -0.26 -7.82
N ALA A 59 -1.18 -1.55 -7.73
CA ALA A 59 -1.95 -2.08 -6.61
C ALA A 59 -1.41 -3.41 -6.06
N VAL A 60 -1.60 -3.59 -4.77
CA VAL A 60 -1.48 -4.87 -4.08
C VAL A 60 -2.81 -5.18 -3.37
N PRO A 61 -3.18 -6.45 -3.12
CA PRO A 61 -4.30 -6.76 -2.23
C PRO A 61 -3.93 -6.53 -0.76
N GLY A 62 -4.94 -6.32 0.09
CA GLY A 62 -4.78 -6.34 1.54
C GLY A 62 -5.19 -7.68 2.16
N ASN A 63 -5.22 -7.75 3.49
CA ASN A 63 -5.62 -8.96 4.20
C ASN A 63 -7.13 -9.21 4.18
N CYS A 64 -7.95 -8.18 4.06
CA CYS A 64 -9.41 -8.33 3.88
C CYS A 64 -9.80 -8.66 2.43
N ASP A 65 -8.88 -8.54 1.48
CA ASP A 65 -9.08 -8.92 0.10
C ASP A 65 -8.93 -10.44 -0.06
N PRO A 66 -9.96 -11.21 -0.44
CA PRO A 66 -9.76 -12.65 -0.66
C PRO A 66 -8.80 -12.88 -1.84
N PRO A 67 -8.02 -13.98 -1.88
CA PRO A 67 -7.11 -14.28 -3.00
C PRO A 67 -7.79 -14.26 -4.38
N ALA A 68 -9.09 -14.47 -4.42
CA ALA A 68 -9.90 -14.35 -5.64
C ALA A 68 -9.92 -12.93 -6.24
N VAL A 69 -9.43 -11.90 -5.51
CA VAL A 69 -9.34 -10.51 -5.99
C VAL A 69 -8.23 -10.34 -7.04
N LEU A 70 -7.19 -11.16 -7.01
CA LEU A 70 -6.00 -11.00 -7.85
C LEU A 70 -6.29 -10.88 -9.35
N PRO A 71 -7.13 -11.76 -9.98
CA PRO A 71 -7.46 -11.61 -11.39
C PRO A 71 -8.19 -10.30 -11.71
N TYR A 72 -8.90 -9.72 -10.76
CA TYR A 72 -9.61 -8.45 -10.93
C TYR A 72 -8.65 -7.27 -10.88
N ILE A 73 -7.67 -7.30 -9.97
CA ILE A 73 -6.58 -6.30 -9.94
C ILE A 73 -5.76 -6.38 -11.23
N ASP A 74 -5.38 -7.59 -11.68
CA ASP A 74 -4.58 -7.79 -12.91
C ASP A 74 -5.26 -7.23 -14.18
N ARG A 75 -6.59 -7.15 -14.24
CA ARG A 75 -7.32 -6.60 -15.39
C ARG A 75 -7.43 -5.08 -15.37
N ALA A 76 -7.45 -4.47 -14.19
CA ALA A 76 -7.78 -3.04 -14.02
C ALA A 76 -6.57 -2.17 -13.62
N ALA A 77 -5.49 -2.77 -13.13
CA ALA A 77 -4.31 -2.07 -12.66
C ALA A 77 -3.01 -2.84 -12.97
N THR A 78 -1.87 -2.20 -12.73
CA THR A 78 -0.60 -2.91 -12.63
C THR A 78 -0.52 -3.58 -11.25
N SER A 79 -0.84 -4.87 -11.21
CA SER A 79 -0.72 -5.66 -9.97
C SER A 79 0.75 -5.87 -9.63
N LEU A 80 1.11 -5.50 -8.40
CA LEU A 80 2.47 -5.67 -7.87
C LEU A 80 2.58 -6.85 -6.90
N HIS A 81 1.48 -7.56 -6.59
CA HIS A 81 1.55 -8.69 -5.66
C HIS A 81 2.50 -9.77 -6.16
N GLU A 82 3.54 -10.08 -5.38
CA GLU A 82 4.65 -10.98 -5.73
C GLU A 82 5.36 -10.61 -7.05
N ARG A 83 5.41 -9.32 -7.36
CA ARG A 83 5.98 -8.82 -8.61
C ARG A 83 6.81 -7.57 -8.38
N LYS A 84 7.64 -7.27 -9.36
CA LYS A 84 8.30 -5.98 -9.49
C LYS A 84 7.98 -5.34 -10.83
N ALA A 85 7.96 -4.02 -10.85
CA ALA A 85 7.79 -3.23 -12.07
C ALA A 85 8.74 -2.03 -12.05
N GLU A 86 9.22 -1.63 -13.24
CA GLU A 86 9.98 -0.39 -13.38
C GLU A 86 9.02 0.77 -13.66
N VAL A 87 9.08 1.79 -12.82
CA VAL A 87 8.20 2.96 -12.88
C VAL A 87 9.06 4.22 -12.82
N GLY A 88 9.17 4.93 -13.94
CA GLY A 88 9.99 6.14 -14.02
C GLY A 88 11.48 5.94 -13.70
N GLY A 89 12.03 4.77 -14.02
CA GLY A 89 13.43 4.42 -13.74
C GLY A 89 13.68 3.97 -12.29
N ILE A 90 12.62 3.62 -11.55
CA ILE A 90 12.70 3.11 -10.18
C ILE A 90 11.96 1.79 -10.10
N THR A 91 12.56 0.80 -9.45
CA THR A 91 11.93 -0.50 -9.22
C THR A 91 10.91 -0.39 -8.09
N PHE A 92 9.65 -0.73 -8.40
CA PHE A 92 8.60 -0.99 -7.42
C PHE A 92 8.55 -2.50 -7.15
N ILE A 93 8.48 -2.87 -5.87
CA ILE A 93 8.37 -4.26 -5.41
C ILE A 93 7.11 -4.35 -4.55
N GLY A 94 6.24 -5.33 -4.83
CA GLY A 94 4.98 -5.41 -4.12
C GLY A 94 4.68 -6.77 -3.49
N LEU A 95 4.07 -6.72 -2.32
CA LEU A 95 3.47 -7.86 -1.64
C LEU A 95 2.18 -7.42 -0.92
N GLY A 96 1.08 -8.08 -1.23
CA GLY A 96 -0.19 -7.89 -0.53
C GLY A 96 -0.42 -8.94 0.55
N GLY A 97 -1.53 -8.80 1.27
CA GLY A 97 -1.84 -9.56 2.47
C GLY A 97 -1.13 -9.02 3.71
N SER A 98 -1.29 -9.66 4.84
CA SER A 98 -0.62 -9.30 6.08
C SER A 98 0.03 -10.52 6.74
N ASN A 99 0.90 -10.29 7.74
CA ASN A 99 1.23 -11.32 8.72
C ASN A 99 -0.02 -11.73 9.52
N PRO A 100 0.00 -12.87 10.25
CA PRO A 100 -1.18 -13.36 10.95
C PRO A 100 -1.74 -12.34 11.92
N THR A 101 -3.06 -12.13 11.87
CA THR A 101 -3.80 -11.25 12.77
C THR A 101 -4.66 -12.05 13.76
N ILE A 102 -5.21 -11.38 14.76
CA ILE A 102 -6.18 -11.98 15.67
C ILE A 102 -7.57 -12.18 15.03
N PHE A 103 -7.76 -11.71 13.77
CA PHE A 103 -9.05 -11.67 13.09
C PHE A 103 -9.24 -12.80 12.08
N ASP A 104 -8.19 -13.59 11.79
CA ASP A 104 -8.23 -14.71 10.82
C ASP A 104 -8.81 -14.24 9.47
N THR A 105 -8.15 -13.24 8.90
CA THR A 105 -8.59 -12.61 7.65
C THR A 105 -8.23 -13.45 6.42
N PRO A 106 -8.91 -13.26 5.26
CA PRO A 106 -8.76 -14.14 4.10
C PRO A 106 -7.36 -14.24 3.49
N PHE A 107 -6.52 -13.22 3.68
CA PHE A 107 -5.22 -13.17 3.03
C PHE A 107 -4.09 -12.88 4.04
N GLU A 108 -3.82 -13.84 4.89
CA GLU A 108 -2.70 -13.82 5.83
C GLU A 108 -1.57 -14.74 5.34
N LEU A 109 -0.33 -14.33 5.60
CA LEU A 109 0.89 -15.01 5.21
C LEU A 109 1.78 -15.18 6.44
N GLU A 110 2.31 -16.37 6.67
CA GLU A 110 3.31 -16.59 7.72
C GLU A 110 4.60 -15.82 7.43
N GLU A 111 5.37 -15.46 8.45
CA GLU A 111 6.59 -14.65 8.32
C GLU A 111 7.64 -15.29 7.38
N ASP A 112 7.80 -16.61 7.40
CA ASP A 112 8.67 -17.34 6.48
C ASP A 112 8.14 -17.33 5.04
N GLU A 113 6.83 -17.28 4.86
CA GLU A 113 6.20 -17.13 3.54
C GLU A 113 6.41 -15.71 2.99
N ILE A 114 6.26 -14.68 3.82
CA ILE A 114 6.57 -13.28 3.47
C ILE A 114 8.03 -13.18 3.00
N SER A 115 8.96 -13.72 3.77
CA SER A 115 10.40 -13.74 3.40
C SER A 115 10.62 -14.42 2.06
N ARG A 116 10.11 -15.63 1.87
CA ARG A 116 10.29 -16.42 0.64
C ARG A 116 9.73 -15.73 -0.61
N LYS A 117 8.63 -14.95 -0.47
CA LYS A 117 7.99 -14.23 -1.58
C LYS A 117 8.72 -12.92 -1.91
N LEU A 118 9.19 -12.19 -0.89
CA LEU A 118 9.85 -10.91 -1.08
C LEU A 118 11.32 -11.05 -1.50
N GLU A 119 12.10 -11.94 -0.88
CA GLU A 119 13.54 -12.02 -1.06
C GLU A 119 13.98 -12.10 -2.55
N PRO A 120 13.34 -12.90 -3.43
CA PRO A 120 13.72 -12.96 -4.85
C PRO A 120 13.45 -11.66 -5.63
N LEU A 121 12.61 -10.79 -5.12
CA LEU A 121 12.24 -9.53 -5.75
C LEU A 121 13.13 -8.37 -5.29
N MET A 122 13.75 -8.51 -4.11
CA MET A 122 14.43 -7.40 -3.45
C MET A 122 15.67 -6.94 -4.21
N GLU A 123 15.81 -5.62 -4.27
CA GLU A 123 17.01 -4.94 -4.75
C GLU A 123 17.22 -3.63 -4.00
N GLN A 124 18.45 -3.13 -4.01
CA GLN A 124 18.77 -1.85 -3.36
C GLN A 124 18.06 -0.69 -4.06
N ASN A 125 17.70 0.32 -3.29
CA ASN A 125 17.04 1.54 -3.77
C ASN A 125 15.65 1.34 -4.39
N ALA A 126 15.03 0.18 -4.25
CA ALA A 126 13.64 -0.05 -4.66
C ALA A 126 12.66 0.75 -3.79
N VAL A 127 11.42 0.84 -4.25
CA VAL A 127 10.26 1.30 -3.48
C VAL A 127 9.38 0.09 -3.19
N MET A 128 9.14 -0.20 -1.92
CA MET A 128 8.27 -1.30 -1.50
C MET A 128 6.83 -0.82 -1.39
N ILE A 129 5.93 -1.52 -2.06
CA ILE A 129 4.48 -1.29 -2.09
C ILE A 129 3.82 -2.48 -1.38
N LEU A 130 3.46 -2.29 -0.13
CA LEU A 130 2.99 -3.36 0.75
C LEU A 130 1.62 -3.02 1.31
N HIS A 131 0.88 -4.05 1.79
CA HIS A 131 -0.26 -3.79 2.65
C HIS A 131 0.19 -3.78 4.12
N CYS A 132 0.86 -4.85 4.56
CA CYS A 132 1.37 -4.98 5.91
C CYS A 132 2.58 -4.07 6.16
N PRO A 133 2.65 -3.34 7.29
CA PRO A 133 3.83 -2.57 7.65
C PRO A 133 4.98 -3.45 8.17
N PRO A 134 6.24 -3.00 8.07
CA PRO A 134 7.36 -3.62 8.78
C PRO A 134 7.22 -3.39 10.30
N TYR A 135 7.63 -4.38 11.10
CA TYR A 135 7.63 -4.26 12.56
C TYR A 135 8.42 -3.03 13.04
N GLY A 136 7.79 -2.20 13.86
CA GLY A 136 8.39 -1.01 14.44
C GLY A 136 8.18 0.27 13.64
N TYR A 137 7.53 0.22 12.47
CA TYR A 137 7.36 1.37 11.58
C TYR A 137 5.90 1.53 11.13
N LEU A 138 5.19 2.49 11.74
CA LEU A 138 3.79 2.80 11.43
C LEU A 138 2.86 1.57 11.58
N ASP A 139 3.11 0.79 12.64
CA ASP A 139 2.48 -0.50 12.92
C ASP A 139 1.89 -0.60 14.34
N LYS A 140 1.72 0.54 15.03
CA LYS A 140 1.24 0.57 16.42
C LYS A 140 -0.28 0.46 16.49
N VAL A 141 -0.75 -0.41 17.39
CA VAL A 141 -2.16 -0.55 17.76
C VAL A 141 -2.31 -0.40 19.28
N MET A 142 -3.50 0.03 19.72
CA MET A 142 -3.81 0.13 21.17
C MET A 142 -2.72 0.89 21.99
N GLY A 143 -2.24 2.00 21.45
CA GLY A 143 -1.21 2.82 22.05
C GLY A 143 0.20 2.49 21.55
N ASP A 144 0.90 1.52 22.13
CA ASP A 144 2.31 1.27 21.80
C ASP A 144 2.65 -0.17 21.35
N LYS A 145 1.63 -1.01 21.11
CA LYS A 145 1.88 -2.40 20.68
C LYS A 145 2.18 -2.44 19.19
N HIS A 146 3.38 -2.91 18.84
CA HIS A 146 3.78 -3.18 17.46
C HIS A 146 3.20 -4.50 16.96
N VAL A 147 2.68 -4.53 15.73
CA VAL A 147 2.04 -5.69 15.11
C VAL A 147 2.49 -5.95 13.68
N GLY A 148 3.43 -5.16 13.15
CA GLY A 148 3.96 -5.33 11.81
C GLY A 148 4.80 -6.59 11.63
N SER A 149 5.17 -6.88 10.39
CA SER A 149 5.93 -8.08 10.01
C SER A 149 7.43 -7.93 10.31
N THR A 150 7.98 -8.91 11.00
CA THR A 150 9.42 -9.02 11.25
C THR A 150 10.19 -9.40 10.00
N ALA A 151 9.62 -10.20 9.11
CA ALA A 151 10.22 -10.55 7.83
C ALA A 151 10.38 -9.32 6.92
N ILE A 152 9.36 -8.46 6.85
CA ILE A 152 9.46 -7.19 6.10
C ILE A 152 10.56 -6.31 6.71
N LEU A 153 10.63 -6.21 8.03
CA LEU A 153 11.69 -5.45 8.70
C LEU A 153 13.10 -5.95 8.33
N GLU A 154 13.30 -7.27 8.28
CA GLU A 154 14.57 -7.86 7.87
C GLU A 154 14.93 -7.49 6.43
N MET A 155 13.97 -7.54 5.49
CA MET A 155 14.17 -7.10 4.10
C MET A 155 14.56 -5.62 4.03
N VAL A 156 13.87 -4.75 4.80
CA VAL A 156 14.21 -3.32 4.85
C VAL A 156 15.63 -3.09 5.33
N ARG A 157 16.05 -3.75 6.40
CA ARG A 157 17.41 -3.63 6.96
C ARG A 157 18.49 -4.12 6.00
N GLN A 158 18.23 -5.21 5.30
CA GLN A 158 19.19 -5.84 4.39
C GLN A 158 19.34 -5.04 3.09
N TYR A 159 18.23 -4.65 2.47
CA TYR A 159 18.21 -4.08 1.11
C TYR A 159 18.11 -2.56 1.07
N ARG A 160 17.74 -1.91 2.17
CA ARG A 160 17.67 -0.44 2.32
C ARG A 160 16.87 0.21 1.17
N PRO A 161 15.58 -0.08 1.05
CA PRO A 161 14.73 0.55 0.04
C PRO A 161 14.68 2.07 0.25
N ARG A 162 14.42 2.82 -0.84
CA ARG A 162 14.23 4.28 -0.75
C ARG A 162 12.94 4.65 -0.03
N ALA A 163 11.90 3.82 -0.20
CA ALA A 163 10.65 4.00 0.52
C ALA A 163 9.97 2.64 0.79
N VAL A 164 9.19 2.60 1.85
CA VAL A 164 8.25 1.51 2.20
C VAL A 164 6.89 2.17 2.41
N LEU A 165 5.94 1.81 1.56
CA LEU A 165 4.56 2.26 1.67
C LEU A 165 3.73 1.10 2.19
N SER A 166 2.94 1.33 3.23
CA SER A 166 2.04 0.33 3.82
C SER A 166 0.73 0.95 4.28
N GLY A 167 -0.27 0.14 4.51
CA GLY A 167 -1.56 0.51 5.08
C GLY A 167 -1.86 -0.32 6.32
N HIS A 168 -3.02 -0.99 6.35
CA HIS A 168 -3.43 -1.98 7.34
C HIS A 168 -3.67 -1.41 8.76
N ILE A 169 -2.73 -0.65 9.30
CA ILE A 169 -2.84 -0.09 10.66
C ILE A 169 -3.39 1.34 10.57
N HIS A 170 -4.71 1.46 10.62
CA HIS A 170 -5.42 2.72 10.40
C HIS A 170 -5.06 3.80 11.41
N GLU A 171 -4.80 3.40 12.67
CA GLU A 171 -4.49 4.31 13.76
C GLU A 171 -3.05 4.84 13.75
N ASP A 172 -2.12 4.17 13.04
CA ASP A 172 -0.71 4.60 12.98
C ASP A 172 -0.36 5.26 11.63
N ARG A 173 -1.27 6.11 11.15
CA ARG A 173 -1.11 6.94 9.96
C ARG A 173 0.08 7.88 10.13
N GLY A 174 1.01 7.90 9.17
CA GLY A 174 2.19 8.73 9.32
C GLY A 174 3.12 8.75 8.11
N VAL A 175 4.11 9.63 8.17
CA VAL A 175 5.30 9.65 7.31
C VAL A 175 6.50 9.86 8.20
N ILE A 176 7.43 8.93 8.17
CA ILE A 176 8.69 9.01 8.92
C ILE A 176 9.87 8.69 8.01
N ARG A 177 11.04 9.18 8.36
CA ARG A 177 12.29 8.87 7.65
C ARG A 177 13.34 8.40 8.64
N GLU A 178 13.87 7.21 8.39
CA GLU A 178 14.92 6.63 9.20
C GLU A 178 15.93 5.89 8.31
N ASP A 179 17.22 6.03 8.60
CA ASP A 179 18.34 5.40 7.89
C ASP A 179 18.30 5.57 6.35
N GLY A 180 17.74 6.68 5.87
CA GLY A 180 17.59 6.98 4.45
C GLY A 180 16.34 6.42 3.79
N THR A 181 15.58 5.56 4.47
CA THR A 181 14.30 5.02 4.00
C THR A 181 13.14 5.91 4.46
N LEU A 182 12.22 6.20 3.55
CA LEU A 182 10.95 6.85 3.87
C LEU A 182 9.89 5.77 4.14
N PHE A 183 9.25 5.81 5.30
CA PHE A 183 8.10 4.97 5.63
C PHE A 183 6.83 5.80 5.57
N MET A 184 5.76 5.28 4.96
CA MET A 184 4.50 5.99 4.80
C MET A 184 3.32 5.05 4.98
N ASN A 185 2.39 5.47 5.85
CA ASN A 185 1.05 4.93 5.96
C ASN A 185 0.05 6.07 5.70
N PRO A 186 -0.71 6.05 4.59
CA PRO A 186 -1.64 7.14 4.25
C PRO A 186 -2.86 7.18 5.16
N GLY A 187 -3.12 6.12 5.92
CA GLY A 187 -4.37 5.88 6.64
C GLY A 187 -5.50 5.38 5.74
N ALA A 188 -6.64 5.07 6.33
CA ALA A 188 -7.75 4.44 5.63
C ALA A 188 -8.50 5.40 4.70
N ALA A 189 -8.55 5.06 3.41
CA ALA A 189 -9.25 5.84 2.40
C ALA A 189 -10.76 5.88 2.62
N LYS A 190 -11.37 4.81 3.17
CA LYS A 190 -12.78 4.82 3.58
C LYS A 190 -13.12 5.95 4.55
N ASP A 191 -12.13 6.40 5.32
CA ASP A 191 -12.26 7.47 6.31
C ASP A 191 -11.83 8.84 5.76
N GLY A 192 -11.51 8.94 4.46
CA GLY A 192 -11.11 10.17 3.78
C GLY A 192 -9.62 10.48 3.86
N HIS A 193 -8.77 9.51 4.21
CA HIS A 193 -7.32 9.68 4.31
C HIS A 193 -6.60 9.30 3.02
N SER A 194 -5.51 10.00 2.73
CA SER A 194 -4.61 9.75 1.61
C SER A 194 -3.26 10.41 1.82
N ALA A 195 -2.32 10.16 0.91
CA ALA A 195 -1.02 10.81 0.91
C ALA A 195 -0.55 11.10 -0.53
N LEU A 196 0.39 12.02 -0.68
CA LEU A 196 1.17 12.21 -1.90
C LEU A 196 2.56 11.62 -1.71
N LEU A 197 3.04 10.95 -2.74
CA LEU A 197 4.41 10.48 -2.86
C LEU A 197 5.04 11.12 -4.11
N ASP A 198 6.05 11.92 -3.90
CA ASP A 198 6.88 12.49 -4.99
C ASP A 198 8.16 11.68 -5.14
N ILE A 199 8.41 11.15 -6.34
CA ILE A 199 9.60 10.38 -6.69
C ILE A 199 10.39 11.13 -7.75
N GLY A 200 11.61 11.56 -7.38
CA GLY A 200 12.59 12.22 -8.23
C GLY A 200 14.00 11.84 -7.78
N SER A 201 14.93 12.81 -7.81
CA SER A 201 16.25 12.66 -7.20
C SER A 201 16.12 12.31 -5.70
N GLU A 202 15.11 12.88 -5.04
CA GLU A 202 14.69 12.54 -3.70
C GLU A 202 13.29 11.92 -3.73
N ILE A 203 12.96 11.17 -2.67
CA ILE A 203 11.60 10.70 -2.41
C ILE A 203 11.03 11.51 -1.26
N ASN A 204 9.85 12.10 -1.46
CA ASN A 204 9.14 12.85 -0.43
C ASN A 204 7.70 12.37 -0.31
N GLY A 205 7.23 12.25 0.93
CA GLY A 205 5.88 11.86 1.26
C GLY A 205 5.19 12.94 2.08
N VAL A 206 3.92 13.20 1.80
CA VAL A 206 3.09 14.16 2.54
C VAL A 206 1.70 13.57 2.74
N LEU A 207 1.24 13.55 3.99
CA LEU A 207 -0.15 13.21 4.28
C LEU A 207 -1.07 14.34 3.84
N LEU A 208 -2.16 14.02 3.16
CA LEU A 208 -3.18 15.00 2.83
C LEU A 208 -4.19 15.15 3.97
N ASP A 209 -4.76 16.35 4.08
CA ASP A 209 -5.84 16.60 5.03
C ASP A 209 -7.02 15.67 4.74
N LYS A 210 -7.70 15.28 5.81
CA LYS A 210 -8.87 14.41 5.73
C LYS A 210 -9.96 15.06 4.88
N VAL A 211 -10.43 14.32 3.87
CA VAL A 211 -11.62 14.72 3.10
C VAL A 211 -12.86 14.54 3.98
N VAL A 212 -13.55 15.63 4.26
CA VAL A 212 -14.82 15.64 4.97
C VAL A 212 -15.91 15.99 3.94
N GLU A 213 -16.80 15.06 3.70
CA GLU A 213 -17.99 15.23 2.85
C GLU A 213 -19.26 15.39 3.69
#